data_a08eb82c505cb673c088ae93c2f530aa
#
_entry.id   a08eb82c505cb673c088ae93c2f530aa
#
_cell.length_a   1.000
_cell.length_b   1.000
_cell.length_c   1.000
_cell.angle_alpha   90.00
_cell.angle_beta   90.00
_cell.angle_gamma   90.00
#
_symmetry.space_group_name_H-M   'P 1'
#
loop_
_entity.id
_entity.type
_entity.pdbx_description
1 polymer ?
#
loop_
_entity_poly.entity_id
_entity_poly.type
_entity_poly.pdbx_seq_one_letter_code
_entity_poly.pdbx_strand_id
1 'polypeptide(L)'
;SYIFQDPLSTLHPLYTVGHQLIEAIRVHQSISLESAKSRALSLLKNVQIPNAEERLNAYPHELSGGMRQRVSIAMALVNDPELIIADEPTTALDVTVQSQILNLLDSLRRERGLAILFITHDFGVVSQLCDRVAVMYAGQIVEQGPTETILKSPSHPYTSRLIACVPKIGRGQGSLETIPGLPPSLDKIPRGCAFANRCANAVEACRSTDIKMTATTNRTHVRCIAYSFEKQEIMQ
;
A
#
# COMPACT_ATOMS: atom_id res chain seq x y z
N SER A 1 10.75 0.00 8.68
CA SER A 1 10.20 -1.35 8.94
C SER A 1 9.25 -1.77 7.84
N TYR A 2 8.97 -3.08 7.76
CA TYR A 2 8.16 -3.67 6.69
C TYR A 2 7.06 -4.56 7.27
N ILE A 3 5.81 -4.43 6.76
CA ILE A 3 4.69 -5.34 7.02
C ILE A 3 4.42 -6.08 5.71
N PHE A 4 4.63 -7.40 5.71
CA PHE A 4 4.46 -8.25 4.52
C PHE A 4 2.99 -8.60 4.27
N GLN A 5 2.69 -8.92 3.02
CA GLN A 5 1.35 -9.30 2.55
C GLN A 5 0.78 -10.51 3.30
N ASP A 6 1.61 -11.52 3.58
CA ASP A 6 1.20 -12.70 4.33
C ASP A 6 1.87 -12.72 5.72
N PRO A 7 1.09 -12.59 6.80
CA PRO A 7 1.63 -12.66 8.16
C PRO A 7 2.23 -14.04 8.51
N LEU A 8 1.84 -15.12 7.83
CA LEU A 8 2.44 -16.45 8.04
C LEU A 8 3.86 -16.54 7.50
N SER A 9 4.20 -15.77 6.47
CA SER A 9 5.57 -15.69 5.95
C SER A 9 6.50 -14.89 6.87
N THR A 10 5.95 -14.07 7.75
CA THR A 10 6.69 -13.21 8.69
C THR A 10 6.96 -13.91 10.02
N LEU A 11 6.00 -14.69 10.51
CA LEU A 11 6.07 -15.33 11.83
C LEU A 11 6.59 -16.76 11.71
N HIS A 12 7.65 -17.06 12.47
CA HIS A 12 8.20 -18.40 12.51
C HIS A 12 7.25 -19.36 13.27
N PRO A 13 6.79 -20.47 12.67
CA PRO A 13 5.71 -21.29 13.23
C PRO A 13 6.10 -22.06 14.51
N LEU A 14 7.38 -22.28 14.74
CA LEU A 14 7.89 -23.08 15.87
C LEU A 14 8.25 -22.24 17.11
N TYR A 15 8.20 -20.91 17.01
CA TYR A 15 8.45 -20.02 18.14
C TYR A 15 7.19 -19.29 18.57
N THR A 16 7.06 -19.07 19.87
CA THR A 16 5.93 -18.29 20.41
C THR A 16 6.03 -16.83 19.97
N VAL A 17 4.90 -16.13 19.95
CA VAL A 17 4.83 -14.70 19.64
C VAL A 17 5.76 -13.89 20.53
N GLY A 18 5.75 -14.16 21.83
CA GLY A 18 6.62 -13.48 22.79
C GLY A 18 8.10 -13.70 22.55
N HIS A 19 8.49 -14.95 22.21
CA HIS A 19 9.89 -15.24 21.86
C HIS A 19 10.36 -14.38 20.68
N GLN A 20 9.59 -14.34 19.60
CA GLN A 20 9.95 -13.59 18.40
C GLN A 20 10.01 -12.08 18.63
N LEU A 21 9.06 -11.51 19.36
CA LEU A 21 9.06 -10.09 19.73
C LEU A 21 10.27 -9.74 20.62
N ILE A 22 10.54 -10.57 21.64
CA ILE A 22 11.66 -10.35 22.58
C ILE A 22 12.99 -10.43 21.83
N GLU A 23 13.16 -11.40 20.93
CA GLU A 23 14.36 -11.52 20.10
C GLU A 23 14.54 -10.28 19.23
N ALA A 24 13.52 -9.86 18.50
CA ALA A 24 13.55 -8.67 17.65
C ALA A 24 13.90 -7.38 18.44
N ILE A 25 13.40 -7.25 19.67
CA ILE A 25 13.75 -6.14 20.56
C ILE A 25 15.25 -6.20 20.93
N ARG A 26 15.74 -7.37 21.36
CA ARG A 26 17.09 -7.52 21.92
C ARG A 26 18.20 -7.52 20.87
N VAL A 27 17.91 -7.84 19.63
CA VAL A 27 18.89 -7.72 18.52
C VAL A 27 19.35 -6.28 18.35
N HIS A 28 18.49 -5.31 18.58
CA HIS A 28 18.80 -3.89 18.36
C HIS A 28 18.96 -3.09 19.67
N GLN A 29 18.64 -3.67 20.82
CA GLN A 29 18.65 -2.96 22.11
C GLN A 29 19.28 -3.83 23.20
N SER A 30 20.30 -3.28 23.86
CA SER A 30 20.96 -3.93 25.00
C SER A 30 20.13 -3.77 26.28
N ILE A 31 18.98 -4.47 26.37
CA ILE A 31 18.09 -4.45 27.54
C ILE A 31 17.95 -5.82 28.18
N SER A 32 17.54 -5.85 29.44
CA SER A 32 17.28 -7.10 30.16
C SER A 32 16.14 -7.90 29.52
N LEU A 33 16.11 -9.21 29.75
CA LEU A 33 15.02 -10.08 29.30
C LEU A 33 13.67 -9.63 29.85
N GLU A 34 13.63 -9.21 31.11
CA GLU A 34 12.41 -8.74 31.76
C GLU A 34 11.89 -7.45 31.13
N SER A 35 12.77 -6.49 30.84
CA SER A 35 12.42 -5.26 30.15
C SER A 35 11.93 -5.55 28.72
N ALA A 36 12.58 -6.48 28.01
CA ALA A 36 12.17 -6.87 26.68
C ALA A 36 10.77 -7.55 26.69
N LYS A 37 10.49 -8.40 27.69
CA LYS A 37 9.18 -9.04 27.89
C LYS A 37 8.09 -8.01 28.18
N SER A 38 8.34 -7.05 29.05
CA SER A 38 7.42 -5.94 29.34
C SER A 38 7.13 -5.10 28.10
N ARG A 39 8.16 -4.79 27.29
CA ARG A 39 7.99 -4.07 26.03
C ARG A 39 7.21 -4.87 25.00
N ALA A 40 7.46 -6.17 24.85
CA ALA A 40 6.71 -7.05 23.96
C ALA A 40 5.23 -7.09 24.35
N LEU A 41 4.92 -7.17 25.65
CA LEU A 41 3.54 -7.10 26.14
C LEU A 41 2.88 -5.76 25.81
N SER A 42 3.58 -4.66 26.01
CA SER A 42 3.11 -3.32 25.66
C SER A 42 2.80 -3.20 24.15
N LEU A 43 3.67 -3.74 23.30
CA LEU A 43 3.46 -3.76 21.86
C LEU A 43 2.19 -4.53 21.47
N LEU A 44 1.95 -5.72 22.06
CA LEU A 44 0.71 -6.48 21.81
C LEU A 44 -0.55 -5.74 22.28
N LYS A 45 -0.48 -5.02 23.40
CA LYS A 45 -1.58 -4.16 23.88
C LYS A 45 -1.82 -2.99 22.92
N ASN A 46 -0.78 -2.33 22.43
CA ASN A 46 -0.87 -1.23 21.47
C ASN A 46 -1.53 -1.64 20.15
N VAL A 47 -1.28 -2.87 19.69
CA VAL A 47 -1.96 -3.41 18.50
C VAL A 47 -3.28 -4.10 18.84
N GLN A 48 -3.81 -3.89 20.05
CA GLN A 48 -5.12 -4.37 20.49
C GLN A 48 -5.29 -5.90 20.41
N ILE A 49 -4.27 -6.66 20.77
CA ILE A 49 -4.38 -8.12 20.94
C ILE A 49 -5.16 -8.40 22.24
N PRO A 50 -6.28 -9.13 22.19
CA PRO A 50 -7.02 -9.52 23.40
C PRO A 50 -6.18 -10.53 24.22
N ASN A 51 -6.24 -10.42 25.55
CA ASN A 51 -5.49 -11.30 26.46
C ASN A 51 -4.00 -11.35 26.13
N ALA A 52 -3.37 -10.19 25.89
CA ALA A 52 -2.00 -10.06 25.39
C ALA A 52 -0.98 -10.87 26.22
N GLU A 53 -1.18 -10.99 27.53
CA GLU A 53 -0.31 -11.76 28.44
C GLU A 53 -0.29 -13.26 28.12
N GLU A 54 -1.47 -13.84 27.84
CA GLU A 54 -1.58 -15.24 27.41
C GLU A 54 -1.01 -15.43 26.01
N ARG A 55 -1.28 -14.48 25.12
CA ARG A 55 -0.86 -14.51 23.70
C ARG A 55 0.65 -14.37 23.49
N LEU A 56 1.40 -13.88 24.46
CA LEU A 56 2.87 -13.96 24.43
C LEU A 56 3.37 -15.41 24.33
N ASN A 57 2.66 -16.35 24.94
CA ASN A 57 3.02 -17.78 24.95
C ASN A 57 2.38 -18.56 23.81
N ALA A 58 1.49 -17.95 23.03
CA ALA A 58 0.84 -18.60 21.92
C ALA A 58 1.76 -18.73 20.71
N TYR A 59 1.56 -19.78 19.93
CA TYR A 59 2.18 -19.96 18.63
C TYR A 59 1.36 -19.29 17.53
N PRO A 60 1.98 -18.92 16.39
CA PRO A 60 1.28 -18.26 15.28
C PRO A 60 0.04 -19.01 14.78
N HIS A 61 0.08 -20.34 14.77
CA HIS A 61 -1.04 -21.18 14.31
C HIS A 61 -2.25 -21.18 15.27
N GLU A 62 -2.06 -20.78 16.54
CA GLU A 62 -3.13 -20.64 17.53
C GLU A 62 -3.86 -19.29 17.43
N LEU A 63 -3.41 -18.39 16.55
CA LEU A 63 -3.98 -17.07 16.36
C LEU A 63 -4.88 -17.03 15.11
N SER A 64 -5.95 -16.21 15.16
CA SER A 64 -6.73 -15.88 13.96
C SER A 64 -5.91 -15.07 12.95
N GLY A 65 -6.36 -15.00 11.68
CA GLY A 65 -5.69 -14.21 10.65
C GLY A 65 -5.49 -12.76 11.05
N GLY A 66 -6.51 -12.10 11.56
CA GLY A 66 -6.42 -10.72 12.05
C GLY A 66 -5.50 -10.55 13.27
N MET A 67 -5.42 -11.55 14.16
CA MET A 67 -4.46 -11.51 15.28
C MET A 67 -3.01 -11.66 14.76
N ARG A 68 -2.76 -12.56 13.82
CA ARG A 68 -1.44 -12.71 13.19
C ARG A 68 -1.00 -11.41 12.51
N GLN A 69 -1.92 -10.74 11.80
CA GLN A 69 -1.63 -9.44 11.18
C GLN A 69 -1.28 -8.37 12.22
N ARG A 70 -2.01 -8.31 13.35
CA ARG A 70 -1.69 -7.40 14.46
C ARG A 70 -0.32 -7.69 15.08
N VAL A 71 0.06 -8.96 15.21
CA VAL A 71 1.40 -9.36 15.67
C VAL A 71 2.47 -8.93 14.64
N SER A 72 2.23 -9.08 13.33
CA SER A 72 3.13 -8.59 12.28
C SER A 72 3.31 -7.07 12.35
N ILE A 73 2.23 -6.32 12.64
CA ILE A 73 2.32 -4.87 12.88
C ILE A 73 3.13 -4.57 14.15
N ALA A 74 2.92 -5.34 15.25
CA ALA A 74 3.73 -5.19 16.46
C ALA A 74 5.21 -5.44 16.21
N MET A 75 5.56 -6.46 15.40
CA MET A 75 6.93 -6.72 14.96
C MET A 75 7.53 -5.54 14.18
N ALA A 76 6.77 -4.92 13.29
CA ALA A 76 7.23 -3.74 12.56
C ALA A 76 7.47 -2.52 13.47
N LEU A 77 6.77 -2.44 14.61
CA LEU A 77 6.88 -1.34 15.58
C LEU A 77 7.96 -1.54 16.65
N VAL A 78 8.61 -2.69 16.70
CA VAL A 78 9.55 -3.09 17.77
C VAL A 78 10.62 -2.03 18.05
N ASN A 79 11.15 -1.39 17.02
CA ASN A 79 12.26 -0.44 17.12
C ASN A 79 11.84 1.01 16.82
N ASP A 80 10.59 1.36 17.09
CA ASP A 80 10.03 2.71 16.91
C ASP A 80 10.44 3.34 15.56
N PRO A 81 10.05 2.73 14.42
CA PRO A 81 10.46 3.20 13.09
C PRO A 81 9.84 4.55 12.75
N GLU A 82 10.52 5.36 11.95
CA GLU A 82 9.97 6.58 11.36
C GLU A 82 9.10 6.29 10.12
N LEU A 83 9.38 5.19 9.42
CA LEU A 83 8.69 4.75 8.21
C LEU A 83 8.30 3.27 8.31
N ILE A 84 7.04 2.99 7.98
CA ILE A 84 6.53 1.64 7.76
C ILE A 84 6.15 1.48 6.29
N ILE A 85 6.65 0.43 5.64
CA ILE A 85 6.16 -0.03 4.34
C ILE A 85 5.14 -1.14 4.60
N ALA A 86 3.89 -0.92 4.23
CA ALA A 86 2.79 -1.86 4.40
C ALA A 86 2.39 -2.42 3.04
N ASP A 87 2.80 -3.65 2.76
CA ASP A 87 2.56 -4.33 1.48
C ASP A 87 1.31 -5.18 1.57
N GLU A 88 0.22 -4.71 0.98
CA GLU A 88 -1.11 -5.32 1.02
C GLU A 88 -1.52 -5.86 2.40
N PRO A 89 -1.42 -5.07 3.49
CA PRO A 89 -1.51 -5.56 4.86
C PRO A 89 -2.90 -6.06 5.25
N THR A 90 -3.87 -5.98 4.38
CA THR A 90 -5.26 -6.41 4.61
C THR A 90 -5.74 -7.47 3.61
N THR A 91 -4.88 -7.92 2.71
CA THR A 91 -5.21 -9.01 1.77
C THR A 91 -5.52 -10.29 2.53
N ALA A 92 -6.51 -11.03 2.06
CA ALA A 92 -7.03 -12.26 2.67
C ALA A 92 -7.69 -12.10 4.07
N LEU A 93 -8.03 -10.87 4.48
CA LEU A 93 -8.85 -10.60 5.66
C LEU A 93 -10.31 -10.31 5.25
N ASP A 94 -11.24 -10.65 6.12
CA ASP A 94 -12.63 -10.22 5.96
C ASP A 94 -12.77 -8.69 6.12
N VAL A 95 -13.84 -8.12 5.54
CA VAL A 95 -14.06 -6.66 5.49
C VAL A 95 -14.04 -6.00 6.86
N THR A 96 -14.55 -6.68 7.88
CA THR A 96 -14.61 -6.17 9.24
C THR A 96 -13.22 -6.09 9.86
N VAL A 97 -12.44 -7.16 9.74
CA VAL A 97 -11.05 -7.20 10.22
C VAL A 97 -10.16 -6.26 9.42
N GLN A 98 -10.34 -6.18 8.10
CA GLN A 98 -9.66 -5.19 7.26
C GLN A 98 -9.86 -3.77 7.80
N SER A 99 -11.11 -3.36 8.04
CA SER A 99 -11.42 -2.03 8.57
C SER A 99 -10.75 -1.79 9.94
N GLN A 100 -10.72 -2.80 10.81
CA GLN A 100 -10.04 -2.70 12.11
C GLN A 100 -8.52 -2.51 11.97
N ILE A 101 -7.87 -3.23 11.04
CA ILE A 101 -6.43 -3.10 10.78
C ILE A 101 -6.10 -1.72 10.21
N LEU A 102 -6.92 -1.21 9.28
CA LEU A 102 -6.73 0.12 8.70
C LEU A 102 -6.86 1.22 9.75
N ASN A 103 -7.87 1.14 10.62
CA ASN A 103 -8.07 2.07 11.73
C ASN A 103 -6.90 1.99 12.73
N LEU A 104 -6.39 0.80 13.02
CA LEU A 104 -5.21 0.63 13.86
C LEU A 104 -3.97 1.31 13.28
N LEU A 105 -3.69 1.11 11.98
CA LEU A 105 -2.55 1.74 11.31
C LEU A 105 -2.68 3.27 11.29
N ASP A 106 -3.88 3.81 11.06
CA ASP A 106 -4.12 5.25 11.10
C ASP A 106 -3.94 5.83 12.52
N SER A 107 -4.43 5.16 13.56
CA SER A 107 -4.20 5.55 14.96
C SER A 107 -2.71 5.60 15.29
N LEU A 108 -1.98 4.52 14.96
CA LEU A 108 -0.54 4.43 15.20
C LEU A 108 0.23 5.52 14.42
N ARG A 109 -0.17 5.80 13.18
CA ARG A 109 0.40 6.89 12.37
C ARG A 109 0.27 8.24 13.09
N ARG A 110 -0.94 8.56 13.57
CA ARG A 110 -1.22 9.83 14.25
C ARG A 110 -0.54 9.95 15.61
N GLU A 111 -0.62 8.89 16.42
CA GLU A 111 -0.10 8.89 17.78
C GLU A 111 1.42 8.92 17.85
N ARG A 112 2.09 8.28 16.89
CA ARG A 112 3.55 8.15 16.87
C ARG A 112 4.24 9.03 15.83
N GLY A 113 3.50 9.80 15.02
CA GLY A 113 4.07 10.61 13.94
C GLY A 113 4.73 9.78 12.83
N LEU A 114 4.24 8.55 12.60
CA LEU A 114 4.80 7.63 11.60
C LEU A 114 4.47 8.05 10.18
N ALA A 115 5.42 7.88 9.26
CA ALA A 115 5.13 7.82 7.83
C ALA A 115 4.77 6.38 7.44
N ILE A 116 3.73 6.20 6.61
CA ILE A 116 3.36 4.88 6.08
C ILE A 116 3.34 4.94 4.56
N LEU A 117 4.16 4.08 3.93
CA LEU A 117 4.06 3.78 2.50
C LEU A 117 3.13 2.58 2.35
N PHE A 118 1.91 2.82 1.89
CA PHE A 118 0.88 1.81 1.73
C PHE A 118 0.88 1.28 0.28
N ILE A 119 1.13 -0.01 0.10
CA ILE A 119 1.02 -0.68 -1.20
C ILE A 119 -0.30 -1.44 -1.21
N THR A 120 -1.18 -1.13 -2.16
CA THR A 120 -2.50 -1.75 -2.28
C THR A 120 -3.06 -1.61 -3.68
N HIS A 121 -3.95 -2.50 -4.07
CA HIS A 121 -4.78 -2.37 -5.25
C HIS A 121 -6.19 -1.84 -4.95
N ASP A 122 -6.51 -1.55 -3.68
CA ASP A 122 -7.84 -1.09 -3.24
C ASP A 122 -7.90 0.44 -3.13
N PHE A 123 -8.61 1.08 -4.05
CA PHE A 123 -8.84 2.53 -4.02
C PHE A 123 -9.68 3.01 -2.84
N GLY A 124 -10.50 2.14 -2.25
CA GLY A 124 -11.24 2.45 -1.02
C GLY A 124 -10.27 2.75 0.12
N VAL A 125 -9.27 1.90 0.29
CA VAL A 125 -8.19 2.08 1.25
C VAL A 125 -7.41 3.37 0.97
N VAL A 126 -7.00 3.58 -0.30
CA VAL A 126 -6.26 4.79 -0.71
C VAL A 126 -7.04 6.05 -0.39
N SER A 127 -8.34 6.08 -0.71
CA SER A 127 -9.19 7.26 -0.48
C SER A 127 -9.38 7.61 1.00
N GLN A 128 -9.33 6.60 1.86
CA GLN A 128 -9.58 6.74 3.30
C GLN A 128 -8.33 7.15 4.09
N LEU A 129 -7.15 6.63 3.72
CA LEU A 129 -5.96 6.70 4.55
C LEU A 129 -4.80 7.50 3.95
N CYS A 130 -4.72 7.62 2.63
CA CYS A 130 -3.54 8.17 1.98
C CYS A 130 -3.69 9.65 1.65
N ASP A 131 -2.74 10.47 2.05
CA ASP A 131 -2.68 11.89 1.68
C ASP A 131 -2.25 12.06 0.21
N ARG A 132 -1.39 11.18 -0.26
CA ARG A 132 -0.85 11.15 -1.63
C ARG A 132 -0.89 9.75 -2.19
N VAL A 133 -1.02 9.64 -3.50
CA VAL A 133 -0.98 8.36 -4.22
C VAL A 133 -0.02 8.41 -5.40
N ALA A 134 0.66 7.30 -5.65
CA ALA A 134 1.42 7.04 -6.85
C ALA A 134 0.83 5.80 -7.55
N VAL A 135 0.32 5.98 -8.75
CA VAL A 135 -0.25 4.90 -9.56
C VAL A 135 0.86 4.27 -10.39
N MET A 136 1.02 2.95 -10.28
CA MET A 136 2.05 2.19 -10.96
C MET A 136 1.43 1.29 -12.04
N TYR A 137 2.08 1.21 -13.20
CA TYR A 137 1.75 0.27 -14.26
C TYR A 137 3.01 -0.31 -14.87
N ALA A 138 3.08 -1.65 -14.97
CA ALA A 138 4.23 -2.38 -15.53
C ALA A 138 5.60 -1.88 -14.98
N GLY A 139 5.70 -1.72 -13.65
CA GLY A 139 6.93 -1.30 -12.97
C GLY A 139 7.26 0.20 -13.05
N GLN A 140 6.40 1.02 -13.67
CA GLN A 140 6.61 2.47 -13.79
C GLN A 140 5.51 3.25 -13.10
N ILE A 141 5.89 4.33 -12.39
CA ILE A 141 4.91 5.31 -11.90
C ILE A 141 4.40 6.10 -13.11
N VAL A 142 3.09 6.01 -13.36
CA VAL A 142 2.42 6.68 -14.47
C VAL A 142 1.75 7.99 -14.06
N GLU A 143 1.34 8.09 -12.81
CA GLU A 143 0.75 9.30 -12.25
C GLU A 143 0.96 9.35 -10.74
N GLN A 144 1.20 10.53 -10.17
CA GLN A 144 1.29 10.73 -8.72
C GLN A 144 0.82 12.12 -8.31
N GLY A 145 0.28 12.23 -7.10
CA GLY A 145 -0.18 13.51 -6.57
C GLY A 145 -1.03 13.38 -5.31
N PRO A 146 -1.71 14.48 -4.89
CA PRO A 146 -2.68 14.43 -3.80
C PRO A 146 -3.79 13.43 -4.13
N THR A 147 -4.17 12.60 -3.18
CA THR A 147 -5.18 11.54 -3.38
C THR A 147 -6.50 12.09 -3.90
N GLU A 148 -7.00 13.16 -3.31
CA GLU A 148 -8.25 13.78 -3.73
C GLU A 148 -8.21 14.22 -5.20
N THR A 149 -7.09 14.80 -5.64
CA THR A 149 -6.92 15.26 -7.03
C THR A 149 -6.90 14.08 -8.00
N ILE A 150 -6.12 13.05 -7.71
CA ILE A 150 -6.01 11.85 -8.55
C ILE A 150 -7.36 11.14 -8.68
N LEU A 151 -8.11 11.01 -7.59
CA LEU A 151 -9.41 10.33 -7.60
C LEU A 151 -10.50 11.12 -8.33
N LYS A 152 -10.48 12.46 -8.27
CA LYS A 152 -11.48 13.31 -8.92
C LYS A 152 -11.17 13.63 -10.37
N SER A 153 -9.89 13.83 -10.69
CA SER A 153 -9.44 14.34 -11.99
C SER A 153 -8.13 13.67 -12.41
N PRO A 154 -8.13 12.34 -12.66
CA PRO A 154 -6.95 11.63 -13.09
C PRO A 154 -6.49 12.12 -14.47
N SER A 155 -5.18 12.31 -14.63
CA SER A 155 -4.58 12.79 -15.87
C SER A 155 -4.13 11.65 -16.78
N HIS A 156 -3.66 10.52 -16.21
CA HIS A 156 -3.23 9.39 -17.01
C HIS A 156 -4.42 8.50 -17.42
N PRO A 157 -4.54 8.09 -18.70
CA PRO A 157 -5.64 7.24 -19.16
C PRO A 157 -5.77 5.90 -18.40
N TYR A 158 -4.65 5.31 -17.97
CA TYR A 158 -4.70 4.12 -17.12
C TYR A 158 -5.35 4.39 -15.76
N THR A 159 -4.95 5.47 -15.08
CA THR A 159 -5.54 5.87 -13.78
C THR A 159 -7.03 6.11 -13.91
N SER A 160 -7.45 6.82 -14.95
CA SER A 160 -8.87 7.06 -15.23
C SER A 160 -9.66 5.77 -15.40
N ARG A 161 -9.14 4.82 -16.19
CA ARG A 161 -9.76 3.51 -16.38
C ARG A 161 -9.77 2.69 -15.10
N LEU A 162 -8.68 2.70 -14.34
CA LEU A 162 -8.56 1.94 -13.10
C LEU A 162 -9.60 2.43 -12.06
N ILE A 163 -9.79 3.75 -11.93
CA ILE A 163 -10.81 4.33 -11.05
C ILE A 163 -12.23 4.02 -11.55
N ALA A 164 -12.46 4.00 -12.86
CA ALA A 164 -13.75 3.65 -13.45
C ALA A 164 -14.15 2.19 -13.21
N CYS A 165 -13.18 1.27 -13.06
CA CYS A 165 -13.39 -0.14 -12.72
C CYS A 165 -13.83 -0.35 -11.25
N VAL A 166 -13.70 0.66 -10.36
CA VAL A 166 -14.10 0.52 -8.95
C VAL A 166 -15.63 0.53 -8.85
N PRO A 167 -16.26 -0.49 -8.25
CA PRO A 167 -17.70 -0.54 -8.07
C PRO A 167 -18.19 0.66 -7.24
N LYS A 168 -19.18 1.40 -7.76
CA LYS A 168 -19.82 2.50 -7.03
C LYS A 168 -21.14 2.03 -6.45
N ILE A 169 -21.31 2.09 -5.13
CA ILE A 169 -22.56 1.78 -4.45
C ILE A 169 -23.66 2.73 -4.98
N GLY A 170 -24.80 2.17 -5.41
CA GLY A 170 -25.97 2.96 -5.86
C GLY A 170 -26.07 3.22 -7.38
N ARG A 171 -25.11 2.83 -8.20
CA ARG A 171 -25.35 2.71 -9.64
C ARG A 171 -25.95 1.33 -9.90
N GLY A 172 -27.18 1.29 -10.45
CA GLY A 172 -27.84 0.05 -10.83
C GLY A 172 -26.95 -0.86 -11.69
N GLN A 173 -27.39 -2.09 -12.01
CA GLN A 173 -26.67 -3.15 -12.75
C GLN A 173 -26.13 -2.69 -14.13
N GLY A 174 -25.25 -1.69 -14.14
CA GLY A 174 -24.41 -1.35 -15.30
C GLY A 174 -23.24 -2.32 -15.36
N SER A 175 -22.84 -2.73 -16.54
CA SER A 175 -21.67 -3.57 -16.75
C SER A 175 -20.46 -2.95 -16.05
N LEU A 176 -19.77 -3.72 -15.21
CA LEU A 176 -18.48 -3.33 -14.64
C LEU A 176 -17.54 -2.98 -15.79
N GLU A 177 -17.02 -1.76 -15.79
CA GLU A 177 -15.99 -1.38 -16.76
C GLU A 177 -14.75 -2.25 -16.53
N THR A 178 -14.18 -2.74 -17.61
CA THR A 178 -12.93 -3.51 -17.58
C THR A 178 -11.89 -2.84 -18.44
N ILE A 179 -10.61 -3.03 -18.09
CA ILE A 179 -9.51 -2.57 -18.94
C ILE A 179 -9.17 -3.69 -19.92
N PRO A 180 -9.51 -3.58 -21.23
CA PRO A 180 -9.31 -4.67 -22.18
C PRO A 180 -7.82 -4.96 -22.41
N GLY A 181 -7.52 -6.20 -22.82
CA GLY A 181 -6.18 -6.69 -23.11
C GLY A 181 -5.36 -7.02 -21.86
N LEU A 182 -4.19 -7.58 -22.06
CA LEU A 182 -3.26 -7.99 -21.00
C LEU A 182 -2.17 -6.93 -20.80
N PRO A 183 -1.62 -6.79 -19.57
CA PRO A 183 -0.40 -6.00 -19.36
C PRO A 183 0.75 -6.56 -20.20
N PRO A 184 1.72 -5.74 -20.61
CA PRO A 184 2.90 -6.23 -21.28
C PRO A 184 3.70 -7.15 -20.34
N SER A 185 4.30 -8.20 -20.86
CA SER A 185 5.27 -8.98 -20.12
C SER A 185 6.53 -8.13 -19.84
N LEU A 186 7.21 -8.40 -18.74
CA LEU A 186 8.34 -7.58 -18.27
C LEU A 186 9.51 -7.53 -19.28
N ASP A 187 9.66 -8.57 -20.08
CA ASP A 187 10.64 -8.67 -21.17
C ASP A 187 10.25 -7.87 -22.44
N LYS A 188 8.99 -7.41 -22.53
CA LYS A 188 8.40 -6.71 -23.69
C LYS A 188 7.82 -5.35 -23.37
N ILE A 189 8.34 -4.69 -22.34
CA ILE A 189 7.94 -3.32 -22.01
C ILE A 189 8.42 -2.39 -23.14
N PRO A 190 7.53 -1.60 -23.78
CA PRO A 190 7.91 -0.70 -24.85
C PRO A 190 8.81 0.44 -24.33
N ARG A 191 9.60 1.06 -25.20
CA ARG A 191 10.39 2.25 -24.87
C ARG A 191 9.54 3.43 -24.41
N GLY A 192 8.35 3.55 -24.96
CA GLY A 192 7.39 4.61 -24.63
C GLY A 192 6.47 4.23 -23.47
N CYS A 193 5.19 4.61 -23.60
CA CYS A 193 4.19 4.31 -22.58
C CYS A 193 3.85 2.81 -22.56
N ALA A 194 4.08 2.16 -21.43
CA ALA A 194 3.74 0.74 -21.26
C ALA A 194 2.24 0.45 -21.45
N PHE A 195 1.38 1.43 -21.20
CA PHE A 195 -0.08 1.34 -21.39
C PHE A 195 -0.54 1.57 -22.84
N ALA A 196 0.32 1.99 -23.77
CA ALA A 196 -0.04 2.40 -25.11
C ALA A 196 -0.94 1.40 -25.86
N ASN A 197 -0.68 0.10 -25.76
CA ASN A 197 -1.45 -0.94 -26.44
C ASN A 197 -2.88 -1.13 -25.91
N ARG A 198 -3.19 -0.58 -24.72
CA ARG A 198 -4.49 -0.64 -24.05
C ARG A 198 -5.15 0.75 -23.92
N CYS A 199 -4.47 1.78 -24.39
CA CYS A 199 -4.91 3.16 -24.29
C CYS A 199 -5.75 3.53 -25.52
N ALA A 200 -7.00 3.96 -25.31
CA ALA A 200 -7.88 4.41 -26.39
C ALA A 200 -7.36 5.69 -27.11
N ASN A 201 -6.53 6.47 -26.42
CA ASN A 201 -5.97 7.73 -26.93
C ASN A 201 -4.51 7.58 -27.40
N ALA A 202 -4.05 6.35 -27.64
CA ALA A 202 -2.66 6.11 -28.02
C ALA A 202 -2.37 6.65 -29.43
N VAL A 203 -1.26 7.38 -29.56
CA VAL A 203 -0.68 7.79 -30.82
C VAL A 203 0.66 7.07 -31.03
N GLU A 204 1.21 7.12 -32.25
CA GLU A 204 2.47 6.41 -32.56
C GLU A 204 3.63 6.84 -31.64
N ALA A 205 3.71 8.12 -31.33
CA ALA A 205 4.72 8.65 -30.41
C ALA A 205 4.64 8.03 -28.99
N CYS A 206 3.45 7.55 -28.56
CA CYS A 206 3.33 6.83 -27.28
C CYS A 206 4.12 5.52 -27.23
N ARG A 207 4.44 4.91 -28.36
CA ARG A 207 5.16 3.62 -28.45
C ARG A 207 6.67 3.79 -28.56
N SER A 208 7.12 4.88 -29.17
CA SER A 208 8.53 5.07 -29.57
C SER A 208 9.28 6.09 -28.71
N THR A 209 8.58 7.05 -28.10
CA THR A 209 9.19 8.18 -27.37
C THR A 209 9.34 7.86 -25.88
N ASP A 210 10.50 8.13 -25.30
CA ASP A 210 10.70 8.11 -23.85
C ASP A 210 9.90 9.24 -23.19
N ILE A 211 8.84 8.89 -22.46
CA ILE A 211 7.93 9.83 -21.84
C ILE A 211 8.36 10.10 -20.40
N LYS A 212 8.80 11.31 -20.12
CA LYS A 212 9.19 11.74 -18.79
C LYS A 212 7.98 12.14 -17.94
N MET A 213 8.14 12.05 -16.63
CA MET A 213 7.17 12.55 -15.68
C MET A 213 7.07 14.08 -15.78
N THR A 214 5.90 14.62 -16.04
CA THR A 214 5.64 16.05 -16.23
C THR A 214 4.67 16.55 -15.15
N ALA A 215 4.96 17.71 -14.57
CA ALA A 215 4.05 18.37 -13.64
C ALA A 215 2.83 18.93 -14.38
N THR A 216 1.65 18.71 -13.83
CA THR A 216 0.38 19.29 -14.32
C THR A 216 0.00 20.54 -13.53
N THR A 217 -0.99 21.29 -14.01
CA THR A 217 -1.56 22.44 -13.30
C THR A 217 -2.22 22.07 -11.96
N ASN A 218 -2.65 20.81 -11.80
CA ASN A 218 -3.41 20.32 -10.65
C ASN A 218 -2.52 19.75 -9.51
N ARG A 219 -1.25 20.13 -9.44
CA ARG A 219 -0.27 19.64 -8.46
C ARG A 219 -0.01 18.13 -8.55
N THR A 220 -0.32 17.51 -9.68
CA THR A 220 0.02 16.12 -9.97
C THR A 220 1.20 16.05 -10.92
N HIS A 221 1.80 14.87 -11.01
CA HIS A 221 2.81 14.56 -12.03
C HIS A 221 2.30 13.37 -12.83
N VAL A 222 2.43 13.44 -14.15
CA VAL A 222 1.92 12.42 -15.07
C VAL A 222 2.97 12.04 -16.12
N ARG A 223 3.06 10.75 -16.40
CA ARG A 223 3.88 10.20 -17.49
C ARG A 223 2.98 9.92 -18.69
N CYS A 224 2.54 10.99 -19.37
CA CYS A 224 1.68 10.89 -20.54
C CYS A 224 2.09 11.93 -21.58
N ILE A 225 2.18 11.52 -22.84
CA ILE A 225 2.65 12.38 -23.94
C ILE A 225 1.72 13.57 -24.17
N ALA A 226 0.41 13.42 -23.91
CA ALA A 226 -0.56 14.51 -24.03
C ALA A 226 -0.19 15.73 -23.17
N TYR A 227 0.42 15.52 -22.02
CA TYR A 227 0.87 16.59 -21.12
C TYR A 227 2.29 17.08 -21.41
N SER A 228 3.04 16.37 -22.22
CA SER A 228 4.39 16.79 -22.63
C SER A 228 4.39 17.88 -23.69
N PHE A 229 3.33 17.96 -24.50
CA PHE A 229 3.18 18.94 -25.58
C PHE A 229 2.58 20.27 -25.11
N GLU A 230 1.71 20.28 -24.09
CA GLU A 230 1.12 21.53 -23.57
C GLU A 230 2.15 22.56 -23.08
N LYS A 231 3.36 22.13 -22.68
CA LYS A 231 4.44 23.04 -22.27
C LYS A 231 5.18 23.68 -23.45
N GLN A 232 5.11 23.13 -24.66
CA GLN A 232 5.80 23.69 -25.83
C GLN A 232 4.99 24.79 -26.52
N GLU A 233 3.66 24.76 -26.42
CA GLU A 233 2.80 25.81 -27.01
C GLU A 233 2.65 27.06 -26.12
N ILE A 234 2.90 26.96 -24.81
CA ILE A 234 2.84 28.11 -23.88
C ILE A 234 4.16 28.92 -23.86
N MET A 235 5.23 28.38 -24.48
CA MET A 235 6.55 29.06 -24.59
C MET A 235 6.83 29.60 -25.97
N GLN A 236 5.89 29.65 -26.90
CA GLN A 236 5.91 30.39 -28.14
C GLN A 236 4.88 31.54 -28.08
#